data_d7a2d0fb4447c7bc490964c4d03199d0
#
_entry.id   d7a2d0fb4447c7bc490964c4d03199d0
#
_cell.length_a   1.000
_cell.length_b   1.000
_cell.length_c   1.000
_cell.angle_alpha   90.00
_cell.angle_beta   90.00
_cell.angle_gamma   90.00
#
_symmetry.space_group_name_H-M   'P 1'
#
loop_
_entity.id
_entity.type
_entity.pdbx_description
1 polymer ?
#
loop_
_entity_poly.entity_id
_entity_poly.type
_entity_poly.pdbx_seq_one_letter_code
_entity_poly.pdbx_strand_id
1 'polypeptide(L)'
;MKKVSREQAKILKNSDTSSLLEQLNDKDIDFCINTITGRYPEKGYCSNEECKEICYILEGTGTINKQNEVVDFKQGDVILIDKKEIYYWNGNCKIIMICTPAWYKEQCKLFDK
;
A
#
# COMPACT_ATOMS: atom_id res chain seq x y z
N MET A 1 6.11 -15.64 19.52
CA MET A 1 5.04 -15.74 18.51
C MET A 1 3.93 -14.78 18.90
N LYS A 2 3.32 -14.08 17.92
CA LYS A 2 2.26 -13.11 18.18
C LYS A 2 1.08 -13.40 17.26
N LYS A 3 -0.12 -13.41 17.83
CA LYS A 3 -1.36 -13.53 17.05
C LYS A 3 -2.23 -12.32 17.35
N VAL A 4 -2.71 -11.67 16.30
CA VAL A 4 -3.62 -10.53 16.42
C VAL A 4 -4.93 -10.91 15.75
N SER A 5 -6.03 -10.82 16.48
CA SER A 5 -7.35 -11.18 15.94
C SER A 5 -7.90 -10.04 15.09
N ARG A 6 -8.91 -10.36 14.27
CA ARG A 6 -9.60 -9.37 13.45
C ARG A 6 -10.21 -8.27 14.31
N GLU A 7 -10.72 -8.62 15.51
CA GLU A 7 -11.33 -7.66 16.44
C GLU A 7 -10.33 -6.65 16.97
N GLN A 8 -9.05 -6.98 16.97
CA GLN A 8 -7.99 -6.08 17.46
C GLN A 8 -7.46 -5.17 16.35
N ALA A 9 -7.90 -5.38 15.12
CA ALA A 9 -7.45 -4.56 14.00
C ALA A 9 -8.01 -3.15 14.12
N LYS A 10 -7.27 -2.18 13.58
CA LYS A 10 -7.66 -0.78 13.53
C LYS A 10 -7.88 -0.37 12.09
N ILE A 11 -8.88 0.47 11.87
CA ILE A 11 -9.15 1.01 10.55
C ILE A 11 -8.70 2.47 10.53
N LEU A 12 -7.80 2.80 9.62
CA LEU A 12 -7.27 4.15 9.46
C LEU A 12 -7.65 4.65 8.07
N LYS A 13 -8.16 5.87 8.01
CA LYS A 13 -8.42 6.52 6.74
C LYS A 13 -7.12 7.17 6.28
N ASN A 14 -6.52 6.61 5.24
CA ASN A 14 -5.27 7.11 4.69
C ASN A 14 -5.51 8.33 3.80
N SER A 15 -6.63 8.31 3.07
CA SER A 15 -7.11 9.43 2.25
C SER A 15 -8.58 9.17 1.96
N ASP A 16 -9.22 10.03 1.17
CA ASP A 16 -10.60 9.81 0.76
C ASP A 16 -10.75 8.56 -0.11
N THR A 17 -9.65 8.10 -0.73
CA THR A 17 -9.67 6.94 -1.63
C THR A 17 -8.90 5.76 -1.10
N SER A 18 -8.35 5.82 0.12
CA SER A 18 -7.54 4.74 0.67
C SER A 18 -7.85 4.54 2.15
N SER A 19 -8.26 3.33 2.51
CA SER A 19 -8.56 2.94 3.87
C SER A 19 -7.71 1.74 4.24
N LEU A 20 -7.03 1.81 5.38
CA LEU A 20 -6.11 0.77 5.83
C LEU A 20 -6.70 0.02 7.01
N LEU A 21 -6.71 -1.31 6.92
CA LEU A 21 -6.99 -2.16 8.06
C LEU A 21 -5.65 -2.65 8.58
N GLU A 22 -5.24 -2.15 9.74
CA GLU A 22 -3.96 -2.48 10.35
C GLU A 22 -4.19 -3.47 11.47
N GLN A 23 -3.41 -4.56 11.46
CA GLN A 23 -3.64 -5.67 12.37
C GLN A 23 -2.36 -6.14 13.07
N LEU A 24 -1.21 -5.59 12.71
CA LEU A 24 0.06 -6.00 13.29
C LEU A 24 0.79 -4.78 13.83
N ASN A 25 1.44 -4.97 14.98
CA ASN A 25 2.30 -3.95 15.55
C ASN A 25 3.68 -4.56 15.81
N ASP A 26 4.56 -4.38 14.84
CA ASP A 26 5.93 -4.86 14.90
C ASP A 26 6.81 -3.82 14.22
N LYS A 27 8.07 -3.71 14.61
CA LYS A 27 8.94 -2.68 14.03
C LYS A 27 9.72 -3.16 12.81
N ASP A 28 9.84 -4.46 12.62
CA ASP A 28 10.65 -5.03 11.55
C ASP A 28 9.82 -5.42 10.33
N ILE A 29 8.53 -5.66 10.52
CA ILE A 29 7.64 -6.07 9.44
C ILE A 29 6.24 -5.55 9.72
N ASP A 30 5.56 -5.08 8.69
CA ASP A 30 4.22 -4.52 8.81
C ASP A 30 3.26 -5.28 7.91
N PHE A 31 1.99 -5.27 8.29
CA PHE A 31 0.92 -5.92 7.55
C PHE A 31 -0.31 -5.03 7.58
N CYS A 32 -0.88 -4.76 6.42
CA CYS A 32 -2.18 -4.09 6.37
C CYS A 32 -2.96 -4.57 5.16
N ILE A 33 -4.27 -4.30 5.17
CA ILE A 33 -5.12 -4.49 4.01
C ILE A 33 -5.58 -3.10 3.60
N ASN A 34 -5.21 -2.69 2.39
CA ASN A 34 -5.55 -1.39 1.85
C ASN A 34 -6.73 -1.53 0.90
N THR A 35 -7.80 -0.80 1.17
CA THR A 35 -8.94 -0.72 0.27
C THR A 35 -8.83 0.58 -0.50
N ILE A 36 -8.66 0.49 -1.81
CA ILE A 36 -8.50 1.64 -2.69
C ILE A 36 -9.75 1.78 -3.57
N THR A 37 -10.28 2.99 -3.60
CA THR A 37 -11.46 3.32 -4.41
C THR A 37 -11.16 4.59 -5.19
N GLY A 38 -10.31 4.47 -6.21
CA GLY A 38 -9.87 5.58 -7.03
C GLY A 38 -8.37 5.71 -7.03
N ARG A 39 -7.88 6.94 -6.92
CA ARG A 39 -6.44 7.23 -7.00
C ARG A 39 -5.85 7.48 -5.63
N TYR A 40 -4.70 6.88 -5.35
CA TYR A 40 -3.91 7.17 -4.14
C TYR A 40 -2.42 7.28 -4.48
N PRO A 41 -1.70 8.35 -4.08
CA PRO A 41 -2.25 9.57 -3.49
C PRO A 41 -3.20 10.26 -4.48
N GLU A 42 -4.06 11.12 -3.96
CA GLU A 42 -5.11 11.72 -4.79
C GLU A 42 -4.55 12.61 -5.89
N LYS A 43 -3.34 13.12 -5.69
CA LYS A 43 -2.58 13.79 -6.74
C LYS A 43 -1.10 13.60 -6.50
N GLY A 44 -0.30 13.71 -7.56
CA GLY A 44 1.12 13.51 -7.47
C GLY A 44 1.49 12.05 -7.34
N TYR A 45 2.58 11.80 -6.67
CA TYR A 45 3.16 10.47 -6.52
C TYR A 45 3.62 10.26 -5.08
N CYS A 46 3.88 9.01 -4.73
CA CYS A 46 4.47 8.69 -3.44
C CYS A 46 5.65 7.74 -3.64
N SER A 47 6.49 7.65 -2.62
CA SER A 47 7.55 6.65 -2.57
C SER A 47 7.86 6.30 -1.13
N ASN A 48 8.43 5.12 -0.93
CA ASN A 48 8.96 4.69 0.35
C ASN A 48 10.48 4.72 0.27
N GLU A 49 11.11 5.47 1.14
CA GLU A 49 12.57 5.62 1.10
C GLU A 49 13.30 4.41 1.69
N GLU A 50 12.69 3.75 2.66
CA GLU A 50 13.30 2.63 3.36
C GLU A 50 12.52 1.33 3.26
N CYS A 51 11.22 1.41 3.07
CA CYS A 51 10.38 0.22 3.05
C CYS A 51 10.32 -0.43 1.68
N LYS A 52 10.47 -1.75 1.68
CA LYS A 52 10.24 -2.59 0.51
C LYS A 52 8.93 -3.32 0.76
N GLU A 53 8.08 -3.39 -0.25
CA GLU A 53 6.70 -3.78 -0.07
C GLU A 53 6.27 -4.88 -1.02
N ILE A 54 5.61 -5.92 -0.48
CA ILE A 54 4.93 -6.93 -1.28
C ILE A 54 3.44 -6.63 -1.21
N CYS A 55 2.80 -6.58 -2.36
CA CYS A 55 1.38 -6.29 -2.48
C CYS A 55 0.68 -7.44 -3.17
N TYR A 56 -0.26 -8.08 -2.47
CA TYR A 56 -1.07 -9.15 -3.05
C TYR A 56 -2.47 -8.61 -3.31
N ILE A 57 -2.95 -8.72 -4.53
CA ILE A 57 -4.27 -8.21 -4.90
C ILE A 57 -5.33 -9.21 -4.46
N LEU A 58 -5.97 -8.91 -3.34
CA LEU A 58 -6.96 -9.79 -2.74
C LEU A 58 -8.26 -9.81 -3.55
N GLU A 59 -8.67 -8.64 -4.05
CA GLU A 59 -9.85 -8.54 -4.95
C GLU A 59 -9.76 -7.25 -5.74
N GLY A 60 -10.42 -7.23 -6.89
CA GLY A 60 -10.53 -6.05 -7.72
C GLY A 60 -9.46 -5.94 -8.78
N THR A 61 -9.39 -4.76 -9.39
CA THR A 61 -8.46 -4.45 -10.48
C THR A 61 -7.97 -3.02 -10.35
N GLY A 62 -6.87 -2.73 -11.03
CA GLY A 62 -6.35 -1.37 -11.07
C GLY A 62 -5.02 -1.28 -11.80
N THR A 63 -4.33 -0.18 -11.56
CA THR A 63 -3.02 0.09 -12.13
C THR A 63 -2.10 0.70 -11.07
N ILE A 64 -0.81 0.40 -11.20
CA ILE A 64 0.25 1.19 -10.56
C ILE A 64 0.88 2.02 -11.65
N ASN A 65 0.99 3.30 -11.42
CA ASN A 65 1.43 4.24 -12.44
C ASN A 65 2.73 4.90 -12.02
N LYS A 66 3.76 4.71 -12.84
CA LYS A 66 5.02 5.43 -12.73
C LYS A 66 5.05 6.50 -13.81
N GLN A 67 6.06 7.35 -13.80
CA GLN A 67 6.11 8.45 -14.78
C GLN A 67 6.15 7.94 -16.24
N ASN A 68 6.78 6.80 -16.45
CA ASN A 68 6.98 6.27 -17.81
C ASN A 68 6.51 4.82 -17.96
N GLU A 69 5.70 4.35 -17.03
CA GLU A 69 5.25 2.95 -17.05
C GLU A 69 3.93 2.82 -16.33
N VAL A 70 3.03 2.01 -16.87
CA VAL A 70 1.77 1.66 -16.23
C VAL A 70 1.73 0.15 -16.09
N VAL A 71 1.50 -0.32 -14.86
CA VAL A 71 1.41 -1.75 -14.57
C VAL A 71 -0.03 -2.08 -14.22
N ASP A 72 -0.69 -2.85 -15.08
CA ASP A 72 -2.06 -3.34 -14.81
C ASP A 72 -2.01 -4.47 -13.82
N PHE A 73 -3.02 -4.57 -12.97
CA PHE A 73 -3.13 -5.70 -12.06
C PHE A 73 -4.58 -6.14 -11.88
N LYS A 74 -4.75 -7.38 -11.44
CA LYS A 74 -6.05 -7.96 -11.13
C LYS A 74 -5.91 -8.90 -9.93
N GLN A 75 -7.02 -9.39 -9.45
CA GLN A 75 -7.08 -10.33 -8.35
C GLN A 75 -6.08 -11.48 -8.55
N GLY A 76 -5.32 -11.77 -7.52
CA GLY A 76 -4.35 -12.85 -7.53
C GLY A 76 -2.93 -12.45 -7.95
N ASP A 77 -2.75 -11.22 -8.42
CA ASP A 77 -1.41 -10.74 -8.80
C ASP A 77 -0.60 -10.36 -7.56
N VAL A 78 0.71 -10.55 -7.66
CA VAL A 78 1.67 -10.09 -6.65
C VAL A 78 2.52 -9.00 -7.26
N ILE A 79 2.67 -7.90 -6.55
CA ILE A 79 3.50 -6.78 -7.00
C ILE A 79 4.54 -6.51 -5.92
N LEU A 80 5.80 -6.41 -6.34
CA LEU A 80 6.89 -6.04 -5.46
C LEU A 80 7.27 -4.60 -5.77
N ILE A 81 7.15 -3.73 -4.76
CA ILE A 81 7.56 -2.33 -4.90
C ILE A 81 8.84 -2.15 -4.11
N ASP A 82 9.90 -1.79 -4.81
CA ASP A 82 11.20 -1.59 -4.18
C ASP A 82 11.30 -0.20 -3.56
N LYS A 83 12.31 -0.01 -2.72
CA LYS A 83 12.60 1.29 -2.12
C LYS A 83 12.77 2.33 -3.22
N LYS A 84 12.30 3.54 -2.95
CA LYS A 84 12.51 4.72 -3.79
C LYS A 84 11.79 4.70 -5.14
N GLU A 85 11.00 3.67 -5.41
CA GLU A 85 10.13 3.71 -6.60
C GLU A 85 9.06 4.77 -6.39
N ILE A 86 8.80 5.54 -7.42
CA ILE A 86 7.86 6.67 -7.39
C ILE A 86 6.65 6.29 -8.20
N TYR A 87 5.47 6.30 -7.57
CA TYR A 87 4.28 5.73 -8.19
C TYR A 87 3.00 6.28 -7.57
N TYR A 88 1.86 5.97 -8.21
CA TYR A 88 0.55 6.11 -7.58
C TYR A 88 -0.32 4.92 -7.97
N TRP A 89 -1.27 4.62 -7.09
CA TRP A 89 -2.26 3.57 -7.32
C TRP A 89 -3.50 4.19 -7.94
N ASN A 90 -4.19 3.41 -8.81
CA ASN A 90 -5.49 3.79 -9.30
C ASN A 90 -6.31 2.53 -9.54
N GLY A 91 -7.50 2.45 -8.94
CA GLY A 91 -8.33 1.28 -9.13
C GLY A 91 -9.42 1.14 -8.07
N ASN A 92 -10.07 -0.02 -8.11
CA ASN A 92 -11.04 -0.43 -7.09
C ASN A 92 -10.63 -1.81 -6.64
N CYS A 93 -10.00 -1.90 -5.48
CA CYS A 93 -9.34 -3.15 -5.08
C CYS A 93 -9.08 -3.21 -3.59
N LYS A 94 -8.80 -4.42 -3.13
CA LYS A 94 -8.28 -4.67 -1.78
C LYS A 94 -6.93 -5.34 -1.93
N ILE A 95 -5.94 -4.81 -1.24
CA ILE A 95 -4.56 -5.22 -1.39
C ILE A 95 -3.99 -5.57 -0.03
N ILE A 96 -3.44 -6.77 0.10
CA ILE A 96 -2.64 -7.13 1.26
C ILE A 96 -1.26 -6.53 1.03
N MET A 97 -0.81 -5.70 1.96
CA MET A 97 0.50 -5.05 1.88
C MET A 97 1.36 -5.48 3.05
N ILE A 98 2.54 -6.00 2.74
CA ILE A 98 3.54 -6.40 3.74
C ILE A 98 4.80 -5.63 3.43
N CYS A 99 5.33 -4.88 4.39
CA CYS A 99 6.55 -4.12 4.17
C CYS A 99 7.60 -4.35 5.25
N THR A 100 8.84 -4.19 4.86
CA THR A 100 10.00 -4.32 5.74
C THR A 100 10.96 -3.17 5.45
N PRO A 101 11.45 -2.47 6.48
CA PRO A 101 10.96 -2.47 7.86
C PRO A 101 9.51 -2.04 7.95
N ALA A 102 8.92 -2.09 9.12
CA ALA A 102 7.55 -1.61 9.30
C ALA A 102 7.43 -0.16 8.85
N TRP A 103 6.32 0.16 8.22
CA TRP A 103 6.09 1.50 7.67
C TRP A 103 6.05 2.55 8.78
N TYR A 104 6.70 3.70 8.53
CA TYR A 104 6.60 4.85 9.40
C TYR A 104 6.59 6.11 8.54
N LYS A 105 5.94 7.14 9.05
CA LYS A 105 5.58 8.32 8.26
C LYS A 105 6.79 9.04 7.68
N GLU A 106 7.88 9.14 8.44
CA GLU A 106 9.06 9.93 8.05
C GLU A 106 9.77 9.38 6.81
N GLN A 107 9.63 8.07 6.54
CA GLN A 107 10.27 7.48 5.36
C GLN A 107 9.41 7.61 4.10
N CYS A 108 8.15 7.97 4.24
CA CYS A 108 7.25 8.13 3.10
C CYS A 108 7.36 9.54 2.53
N LYS A 109 7.50 9.64 1.23
CA LYS A 109 7.56 10.93 0.53
C LYS A 109 6.38 11.08 -0.40
N LEU A 110 5.84 12.30 -0.45
CA LEU A 110 4.80 12.67 -1.39
C LEU A 110 5.38 13.71 -2.34
N PHE A 111 5.08 13.55 -3.62
CA PHE A 111 5.55 14.44 -4.68
C PHE A 111 4.35 15.05 -5.38
N ASP A 112 4.44 16.32 -5.75
CA ASP A 112 3.35 17.00 -6.43
C ASP A 112 3.22 16.58 -7.90
N LYS A 113 4.28 15.96 -8.44
CA LYS A 113 4.23 15.47 -9.83
C LYS A 113 5.42 14.56 -10.17
#